data_67cd9ea2ef6d1c3f5d57a3bda97f6bea
#
_entry.id   67cd9ea2ef6d1c3f5d57a3bda97f6bea
#
_cell.length_a   1.000
_cell.length_b   1.000
_cell.length_c   1.000
_cell.angle_alpha   90.00
_cell.angle_beta   90.00
_cell.angle_gamma   90.00
#
_symmetry.space_group_name_H-M   'P 1'
#
loop_
_entity.id
_entity.type
_entity.pdbx_description
1 polymer ?
#
loop_
_entity_poly.entity_id
_entity_poly.type
_entity_poly.pdbx_seq_one_letter_code
_entity_poly.pdbx_strand_id
1 'polypeptide(L)'
;EVSLGEYKGKVLLIVNTATGCGFTPQYEGLEVLYKKYHDKGFEILDFPCNQFFEQAPGSNEEIVGFCKLNYGTTFKTFAKVEVNGENACELYKFLKKEAPMAKEDETSLGFYDKLKGLGFTTEGEEIKWNFTKFLIDKNGEVVARFAPTFEPEKLDELIEELLEE
;
A
#
# COMPACT_ATOMS: atom_id res chain seq x y z
N GLU A 1 5.00 3.70 -18.48
CA GLU A 1 3.68 3.12 -18.22
C GLU A 1 3.79 1.60 -18.06
N VAL A 2 3.14 1.05 -17.03
CA VAL A 2 3.22 -0.38 -16.71
C VAL A 2 1.80 -0.94 -16.58
N SER A 3 1.55 -2.10 -17.19
CA SER A 3 0.26 -2.77 -17.12
C SER A 3 0.23 -3.81 -16.00
N LEU A 4 -0.89 -3.93 -15.29
CA LEU A 4 -1.07 -5.01 -14.30
C LEU A 4 -0.99 -6.39 -14.95
N GLY A 5 -1.25 -6.49 -16.26
CA GLY A 5 -1.10 -7.75 -16.99
C GLY A 5 0.30 -8.33 -16.93
N GLU A 6 1.31 -7.48 -16.69
CA GLU A 6 2.70 -7.93 -16.55
C GLU A 6 2.92 -8.75 -15.27
N TYR A 7 2.00 -8.66 -14.31
CA TYR A 7 2.09 -9.36 -13.03
C TYR A 7 1.14 -10.56 -12.93
N LYS A 8 0.55 -10.96 -14.05
CA LYS A 8 -0.35 -12.12 -14.07
C LYS A 8 0.34 -13.37 -13.54
N GLY A 9 -0.34 -14.07 -12.66
CA GLY A 9 0.23 -15.27 -12.03
C GLY A 9 1.04 -14.99 -10.77
N LYS A 10 1.13 -13.71 -10.36
CA LYS A 10 1.85 -13.31 -9.15
C LYS A 10 0.88 -12.82 -8.09
N VAL A 11 1.28 -12.98 -6.83
CA VAL A 11 0.58 -12.36 -5.70
C VAL A 11 1.12 -10.94 -5.55
N LEU A 12 0.22 -9.95 -5.46
CA LEU A 12 0.61 -8.55 -5.40
C LEU A 12 0.18 -7.92 -4.07
N LEU A 13 1.06 -7.11 -3.50
CA LEU A 13 0.72 -6.21 -2.39
C LEU A 13 0.86 -4.80 -2.93
N ILE A 14 -0.25 -4.09 -3.03
CA ILE A 14 -0.28 -2.72 -3.54
C ILE A 14 -0.46 -1.78 -2.36
N VAL A 15 0.41 -0.80 -2.23
CA VAL A 15 0.43 0.09 -1.07
C VAL A 15 0.66 1.54 -1.52
N ASN A 16 -0.10 2.47 -0.93
CA ASN A 16 0.13 3.89 -1.13
C ASN A 16 0.98 4.41 0.02
N THR A 17 2.04 5.12 -0.30
CA THR A 17 3.10 5.43 0.65
C THR A 17 3.45 6.90 0.71
N ALA A 18 4.27 7.26 1.69
CA ALA A 18 4.82 8.59 1.84
C ALA A 18 6.14 8.52 2.60
N THR A 19 7.02 9.48 2.36
CA THR A 19 8.33 9.53 3.00
C THR A 19 8.32 10.29 4.32
N GLY A 20 7.28 11.07 4.58
CA GLY A 20 7.15 11.89 5.80
C GLY A 20 6.05 11.45 6.76
N CYS A 21 5.55 10.23 6.62
CA CYS A 21 4.44 9.72 7.43
C CYS A 21 4.94 9.02 8.69
N GLY A 22 4.13 9.03 9.76
CA GLY A 22 4.44 8.25 10.96
C GLY A 22 4.54 6.75 10.70
N PHE A 23 3.91 6.25 9.63
CA PHE A 23 4.00 4.85 9.21
C PHE A 23 5.13 4.56 8.23
N THR A 24 5.90 5.56 7.82
CA THR A 24 7.01 5.36 6.87
C THR A 24 7.96 4.23 7.29
N PRO A 25 8.23 4.01 8.60
CA PRO A 25 9.04 2.86 9.02
C PRO A 25 8.50 1.50 8.57
N GLN A 26 7.23 1.39 8.15
CA GLN A 26 6.69 0.14 7.61
C GLN A 26 7.40 -0.30 6.33
N TYR A 27 8.15 0.58 5.66
CA TYR A 27 8.99 0.19 4.52
C TYR A 27 9.95 -0.93 4.89
N GLU A 28 10.44 -0.96 6.12
CA GLU A 28 11.35 -2.01 6.58
C GLU A 28 10.66 -3.38 6.52
N GLY A 29 9.44 -3.48 7.06
CA GLY A 29 8.67 -4.72 7.02
C GLY A 29 8.24 -5.11 5.61
N LEU A 30 7.95 -4.12 4.76
CA LEU A 30 7.63 -4.39 3.35
C LEU A 30 8.82 -5.01 2.64
N GLU A 31 10.02 -4.50 2.86
CA GLU A 31 11.22 -5.04 2.23
C GLU A 31 11.53 -6.46 2.73
N VAL A 32 11.29 -6.74 4.01
CA VAL A 32 11.44 -8.10 4.56
C VAL A 32 10.52 -9.07 3.84
N LEU A 33 9.25 -8.72 3.65
CA LEU A 33 8.30 -9.55 2.90
C LEU A 33 8.73 -9.75 1.46
N TYR A 34 9.20 -8.69 0.84
CA TYR A 34 9.64 -8.73 -0.56
C TYR A 34 10.81 -9.69 -0.75
N LYS A 35 11.82 -9.58 0.09
CA LYS A 35 12.99 -10.47 0.04
C LYS A 35 12.62 -11.92 0.29
N LYS A 36 11.66 -12.14 1.19
CA LYS A 36 11.23 -13.50 1.55
C LYS A 36 10.48 -14.21 0.43
N TYR A 37 9.62 -13.48 -0.28
CA TYR A 37 8.66 -14.08 -1.21
C TYR A 37 8.84 -13.72 -2.68
N HIS A 38 9.69 -12.75 -3.00
CA HIS A 38 9.86 -12.31 -4.40
C HIS A 38 10.15 -13.48 -5.35
N ASP A 39 11.08 -14.35 -4.97
CA ASP A 39 11.46 -15.49 -5.82
C ASP A 39 10.36 -16.54 -5.94
N LYS A 40 9.33 -16.43 -5.13
CA LYS A 40 8.19 -17.36 -5.13
C LYS A 40 6.98 -16.83 -5.89
N GLY A 41 7.12 -15.67 -6.52
CA GLY A 41 6.04 -15.05 -7.32
C GLY A 41 5.28 -13.95 -6.61
N PHE A 42 5.92 -13.24 -5.70
CA PHE A 42 5.35 -12.12 -4.98
C PHE A 42 5.96 -10.80 -5.44
N GLU A 43 5.12 -9.76 -5.60
CA GLU A 43 5.58 -8.41 -5.92
C GLU A 43 4.91 -7.39 -4.99
N ILE A 44 5.66 -6.34 -4.71
CA ILE A 44 5.12 -5.16 -4.02
C ILE A 44 5.10 -4.01 -5.01
N LEU A 45 3.95 -3.36 -5.15
CA LEU A 45 3.79 -2.18 -6.00
C LEU A 45 3.59 -0.97 -5.10
N ASP A 46 4.61 -0.14 -5.04
CA ASP A 46 4.68 1.02 -4.14
C ASP A 46 4.29 2.28 -4.90
N PHE A 47 3.17 2.92 -4.49
CA PHE A 47 2.64 4.13 -5.11
C PHE A 47 2.69 5.30 -4.14
N PRO A 48 3.71 6.16 -4.20
CA PRO A 48 3.74 7.35 -3.34
C PRO A 48 2.54 8.27 -3.62
N CYS A 49 2.01 8.86 -2.57
CA CYS A 49 0.84 9.72 -2.66
C CYS A 49 0.99 10.91 -1.71
N ASN A 50 0.67 12.13 -2.19
CA ASN A 50 0.83 13.34 -1.41
C ASN A 50 -0.49 13.91 -0.85
N GLN A 51 -1.58 13.13 -0.91
CA GLN A 51 -2.91 13.60 -0.52
C GLN A 51 -3.18 13.62 0.98
N PHE A 52 -2.29 13.04 1.79
CA PHE A 52 -2.46 12.93 3.24
C PHE A 52 -1.44 13.80 3.97
N PHE A 53 -1.83 15.06 4.25
CA PHE A 53 -0.98 16.08 4.87
C PHE A 53 0.31 16.35 4.09
N GLU A 54 0.29 16.15 2.78
CA GLU A 54 1.47 16.41 1.94
C GLU A 54 2.74 15.74 2.48
N GLN A 55 2.61 14.49 2.93
CA GLN A 55 3.72 13.72 3.51
C GLN A 55 4.63 13.06 2.48
N ALA A 56 4.38 13.26 1.20
CA ALA A 56 5.23 12.80 0.11
C ALA A 56 5.55 13.96 -0.86
N PRO A 57 6.16 15.06 -0.39
CA PRO A 57 6.30 16.28 -1.20
C PRO A 57 7.42 16.24 -2.24
N GLY A 58 8.35 15.30 -2.13
CA GLY A 58 9.51 15.24 -3.04
C GLY A 58 9.16 14.82 -4.45
N SER A 59 10.11 14.97 -5.37
CA SER A 59 9.99 14.46 -6.73
C SER A 59 10.02 12.91 -6.70
N ASN A 60 9.63 12.28 -7.80
CA ASN A 60 9.66 10.82 -7.90
C ASN A 60 11.07 10.28 -7.63
N GLU A 61 12.09 10.93 -8.16
CA GLU A 61 13.49 10.52 -7.97
C GLU A 61 13.95 10.68 -6.53
N GLU A 62 13.55 11.76 -5.88
CA GLU A 62 13.87 12.00 -4.47
C GLU A 62 13.22 10.94 -3.57
N ILE A 63 11.98 10.56 -3.87
CA ILE A 63 11.26 9.54 -3.11
C ILE A 63 11.93 8.19 -3.25
N VAL A 64 12.28 7.78 -4.47
CA VAL A 64 12.99 6.51 -4.71
C VAL A 64 14.34 6.52 -3.97
N GLY A 65 15.07 7.61 -4.05
CA GLY A 65 16.36 7.76 -3.36
C GLY A 65 16.24 7.67 -1.84
N PHE A 66 15.21 8.31 -1.29
CA PHE A 66 14.92 8.25 0.15
C PHE A 66 14.68 6.81 0.62
N CYS A 67 13.84 6.06 -0.12
CA CYS A 67 13.51 4.69 0.24
C CYS A 67 14.74 3.79 0.21
N LYS A 68 15.56 3.91 -0.81
CA LYS A 68 16.78 3.11 -0.93
C LYS A 68 17.81 3.44 0.16
N LEU A 69 18.00 4.74 0.42
CA LEU A 69 18.99 5.18 1.40
C LEU A 69 18.59 4.83 2.83
N ASN A 70 17.34 5.01 3.19
CA ASN A 70 16.87 4.85 4.58
C ASN A 70 16.36 3.46 4.91
N TYR A 71 15.83 2.72 3.93
CA TYR A 71 15.20 1.41 4.16
C TYR A 71 15.75 0.30 3.28
N GLY A 72 16.65 0.63 2.35
CA GLY A 72 17.24 -0.37 1.46
C GLY A 72 16.23 -1.08 0.58
N THR A 73 15.15 -0.40 0.17
CA THR A 73 14.10 -1.02 -0.61
C THR A 73 14.58 -1.48 -1.98
N THR A 74 14.18 -2.70 -2.36
CA THR A 74 14.53 -3.27 -3.66
C THR A 74 13.30 -3.52 -4.54
N PHE A 75 12.09 -3.43 -3.97
CA PHE A 75 10.87 -3.49 -4.77
C PHE A 75 10.67 -2.18 -5.56
N LYS A 76 9.81 -2.26 -6.58
CA LYS A 76 9.60 -1.13 -7.48
C LYS A 76 8.72 -0.04 -6.84
N THR A 77 9.21 1.19 -6.89
CA THR A 77 8.45 2.38 -6.50
C THR A 77 8.02 3.08 -7.78
N PHE A 78 6.71 3.26 -7.94
CA PHE A 78 6.13 3.92 -9.11
C PHE A 78 6.10 5.43 -8.93
N ALA A 79 5.73 6.14 -9.99
CA ALA A 79 5.53 7.59 -9.92
C ALA A 79 4.38 7.92 -8.95
N LYS A 80 4.48 9.08 -8.33
CA LYS A 80 3.46 9.59 -7.41
C LYS A 80 2.09 9.63 -8.08
N VAL A 81 1.03 9.20 -7.37
CA VAL A 81 -0.35 9.18 -7.87
C VAL A 81 -1.30 9.78 -6.85
N GLU A 82 -2.51 10.10 -7.31
CA GLU A 82 -3.63 10.37 -6.41
C GLU A 82 -4.45 9.11 -6.26
N VAL A 83 -4.89 8.82 -5.04
CA VAL A 83 -5.65 7.60 -4.73
C VAL A 83 -7.12 7.89 -4.42
N ASN A 84 -7.45 9.14 -4.10
CA ASN A 84 -8.80 9.58 -3.77
C ASN A 84 -9.23 10.73 -4.67
N GLY A 85 -10.55 10.93 -4.77
CA GLY A 85 -11.13 12.04 -5.48
C GLY A 85 -11.24 11.81 -6.98
N GLU A 86 -11.58 12.87 -7.69
CA GLU A 86 -11.85 12.85 -9.13
C GLU A 86 -10.65 12.42 -9.96
N ASN A 87 -9.46 12.81 -9.50
CA ASN A 87 -8.20 12.57 -10.22
C ASN A 87 -7.48 11.30 -9.75
N ALA A 88 -8.13 10.46 -8.96
CA ALA A 88 -7.54 9.19 -8.54
C ALA A 88 -7.18 8.36 -9.78
N CYS A 89 -6.02 7.70 -9.74
CA CYS A 89 -5.62 6.87 -10.87
C CYS A 89 -6.57 5.68 -11.02
N GLU A 90 -6.67 5.15 -12.24
CA GLU A 90 -7.64 4.09 -12.54
C GLU A 90 -7.43 2.84 -11.68
N LEU A 91 -6.18 2.50 -11.37
CA LEU A 91 -5.88 1.38 -10.50
C LEU A 91 -6.57 1.52 -9.14
N TYR A 92 -6.45 2.69 -8.51
CA TYR A 92 -7.04 2.89 -7.18
C TYR A 92 -8.56 2.99 -7.23
N LYS A 93 -9.14 3.49 -8.31
CA LYS A 93 -10.59 3.45 -8.51
C LYS A 93 -11.08 2.01 -8.54
N PHE A 94 -10.36 1.14 -9.25
CA PHE A 94 -10.66 -0.29 -9.31
C PHE A 94 -10.52 -0.96 -7.95
N LEU A 95 -9.39 -0.73 -7.28
CA LEU A 95 -9.12 -1.36 -5.97
C LEU A 95 -10.18 -1.00 -4.93
N LYS A 96 -10.56 0.28 -4.86
CA LYS A 96 -11.57 0.74 -3.89
C LYS A 96 -12.95 0.14 -4.17
N LYS A 97 -13.27 -0.07 -5.43
CA LYS A 97 -14.53 -0.69 -5.83
C LYS A 97 -14.58 -2.17 -5.45
N GLU A 98 -13.45 -2.88 -5.66
CA GLU A 98 -13.36 -4.32 -5.38
C GLU A 98 -13.25 -4.62 -3.89
N ALA A 99 -12.62 -3.74 -3.11
CA ALA A 99 -12.48 -3.89 -1.68
C ALA A 99 -12.79 -2.57 -0.97
N PRO A 100 -14.08 -2.23 -0.81
CA PRO A 100 -14.48 -0.94 -0.26
C PRO A 100 -14.23 -0.80 1.25
N MET A 101 -14.06 -1.91 1.97
CA MET A 101 -13.86 -1.90 3.42
C MET A 101 -12.50 -2.50 3.77
N ALA A 102 -11.78 -1.81 4.66
CA ALA A 102 -10.48 -2.28 5.13
C ALA A 102 -10.64 -3.20 6.35
N LYS A 103 -9.82 -4.24 6.42
CA LYS A 103 -9.67 -5.01 7.65
C LYS A 103 -8.87 -4.16 8.63
N GLU A 104 -9.30 -4.18 9.88
CA GLU A 104 -8.74 -3.35 10.94
C GLU A 104 -8.10 -4.21 12.02
N ASP A 105 -7.16 -3.63 12.76
CA ASP A 105 -6.56 -4.29 13.91
C ASP A 105 -6.86 -3.50 15.20
N GLU A 106 -6.30 -3.93 16.32
CA GLU A 106 -6.56 -3.35 17.62
C GLU A 106 -6.15 -1.88 17.75
N THR A 107 -5.29 -1.38 16.87
CA THR A 107 -4.83 0.00 16.88
C THR A 107 -5.58 0.91 15.92
N SER A 108 -6.40 0.34 15.03
CA SER A 108 -7.08 1.10 13.97
C SER A 108 -8.06 2.13 14.51
N LEU A 109 -8.86 1.78 15.52
CA LEU A 109 -9.88 2.68 16.06
C LEU A 109 -9.27 3.95 16.63
N GLY A 110 -8.21 3.82 17.41
CA GLY A 110 -7.50 4.97 18.00
C GLY A 110 -6.90 5.85 16.91
N PHE A 111 -6.35 5.25 15.86
CA PHE A 111 -5.81 5.99 14.74
C PHE A 111 -6.90 6.74 13.98
N TYR A 112 -8.05 6.11 13.76
CA TYR A 112 -9.17 6.77 13.09
C TYR A 112 -9.70 7.95 13.90
N ASP A 113 -9.75 7.82 15.22
CA ASP A 113 -10.14 8.95 16.09
C ASP A 113 -9.18 10.13 15.92
N LYS A 114 -7.89 9.84 15.80
CA LYS A 114 -6.87 10.86 15.53
C LYS A 114 -7.11 11.55 14.18
N LEU A 115 -7.43 10.78 13.13
CA LEU A 115 -7.72 11.33 11.81
C LEU A 115 -8.94 12.23 11.82
N LYS A 116 -9.99 11.84 12.53
CA LYS A 116 -11.20 12.68 12.69
C LYS A 116 -10.86 14.00 13.35
N GLY A 117 -10.01 13.97 14.36
CA GLY A 117 -9.54 15.16 15.05
C GLY A 117 -8.76 16.11 14.15
N LEU A 118 -8.14 15.58 13.09
CA LEU A 118 -7.39 16.36 12.11
C LEU A 118 -8.25 16.79 10.92
N GLY A 119 -9.55 16.46 10.93
CA GLY A 119 -10.47 16.86 9.86
C GLY A 119 -10.59 15.89 8.70
N PHE A 120 -10.06 14.68 8.83
CA PHE A 120 -10.17 13.66 7.77
C PHE A 120 -11.36 12.76 8.01
N THR A 121 -11.99 12.29 6.91
CA THR A 121 -13.06 11.31 7.01
C THR A 121 -12.47 9.91 7.21
N THR A 122 -13.16 9.10 8.01
CA THR A 122 -12.80 7.69 8.21
C THR A 122 -13.94 6.76 7.78
N GLU A 123 -14.94 7.31 7.10
CA GLU A 123 -16.07 6.54 6.58
C GLU A 123 -16.01 6.47 5.05
N GLY A 124 -16.69 5.48 4.46
CA GLY A 124 -16.77 5.31 3.03
C GLY A 124 -15.62 4.51 2.44
N GLU A 125 -15.55 4.51 1.11
CA GLU A 125 -14.61 3.68 0.34
C GLU A 125 -13.26 4.33 0.09
N GLU A 126 -13.15 5.63 0.29
CA GLU A 126 -11.88 6.34 0.04
C GLU A 126 -10.76 5.84 0.93
N ILE A 127 -9.53 5.96 0.44
CA ILE A 127 -8.34 5.60 1.22
C ILE A 127 -8.22 6.58 2.39
N LYS A 128 -8.07 6.06 3.60
CA LYS A 128 -8.09 6.87 4.82
C LYS A 128 -6.75 7.55 5.10
N TRP A 129 -5.66 6.89 4.76
CA TRP A 129 -4.31 7.40 5.04
C TRP A 129 -3.25 6.64 4.25
N ASN A 130 -2.00 7.09 4.37
CA ASN A 130 -0.85 6.40 3.78
C ASN A 130 -0.69 4.99 4.37
N PHE A 131 -0.08 4.11 3.62
CA PHE A 131 0.20 2.71 3.99
C PHE A 131 -1.05 1.84 4.13
N THR A 132 -2.12 2.18 3.41
CA THR A 132 -3.24 1.28 3.17
C THR A 132 -2.78 0.23 2.18
N LYS A 133 -3.09 -1.04 2.43
CA LYS A 133 -2.59 -2.17 1.63
C LYS A 133 -3.75 -2.89 0.96
N PHE A 134 -3.52 -3.31 -0.29
CA PHE A 134 -4.44 -4.20 -1.02
C PHE A 134 -3.66 -5.45 -1.40
N LEU A 135 -4.23 -6.62 -1.14
CA LEU A 135 -3.61 -7.90 -1.48
C LEU A 135 -4.39 -8.54 -2.61
N ILE A 136 -3.66 -8.96 -3.65
CA ILE A 136 -4.23 -9.49 -4.90
C ILE A 136 -3.64 -10.88 -5.14
N ASP A 137 -4.51 -11.84 -5.48
CA ASP A 137 -4.07 -13.21 -5.72
C ASP A 137 -3.52 -13.43 -7.13
N LYS A 138 -3.09 -14.65 -7.41
CA LYS A 138 -2.50 -15.01 -8.71
C LYS A 138 -3.47 -14.85 -9.88
N ASN A 139 -4.77 -14.84 -9.60
CA ASN A 139 -5.80 -14.70 -10.63
C ASN A 139 -6.19 -13.22 -10.86
N GLY A 140 -5.55 -12.29 -10.17
CA GLY A 140 -5.85 -10.89 -10.29
C GLY A 140 -7.05 -10.42 -9.48
N GLU A 141 -7.54 -11.27 -8.57
CA GLU A 141 -8.66 -10.91 -7.71
C GLU A 141 -8.18 -10.21 -6.45
N VAL A 142 -8.88 -9.14 -6.07
CA VAL A 142 -8.56 -8.40 -4.84
C VAL A 142 -9.09 -9.18 -3.65
N VAL A 143 -8.17 -9.76 -2.88
CA VAL A 143 -8.50 -10.62 -1.74
C VAL A 143 -8.97 -9.81 -0.55
N ALA A 144 -8.28 -8.72 -0.24
CA ALA A 144 -8.59 -7.90 0.94
C ALA A 144 -7.88 -6.56 0.88
N ARG A 145 -8.40 -5.62 1.66
CA ARG A 145 -7.83 -4.31 1.92
C ARG A 145 -7.51 -4.23 3.41
N PHE A 146 -6.38 -3.66 3.76
CA PHE A 146 -5.92 -3.57 5.15
C PHE A 146 -5.68 -2.13 5.56
N ALA A 147 -6.09 -1.77 6.77
CA ALA A 147 -5.92 -0.43 7.32
C ALA A 147 -4.43 -0.03 7.42
N PRO A 148 -4.13 1.28 7.43
CA PRO A 148 -2.75 1.76 7.55
C PRO A 148 -1.99 1.21 8.75
N THR A 149 -2.69 0.99 9.86
CA THR A 149 -2.09 0.47 11.11
C THR A 149 -1.63 -0.98 11.03
N PHE A 150 -2.11 -1.70 10.01
CA PHE A 150 -1.80 -3.11 9.84
C PHE A 150 -0.33 -3.28 9.42
N GLU A 151 0.51 -3.75 10.35
CA GLU A 151 1.94 -3.93 10.07
C GLU A 151 2.17 -4.99 8.99
N PRO A 152 3.14 -4.78 8.08
CA PRO A 152 3.38 -5.73 6.98
C PRO A 152 3.60 -7.18 7.43
N GLU A 153 4.28 -7.41 8.54
CA GLU A 153 4.55 -8.77 9.02
C GLU A 153 3.28 -9.54 9.37
N LYS A 154 2.18 -8.87 9.65
CA LYS A 154 0.89 -9.53 9.90
C LYS A 154 0.30 -10.16 8.65
N LEU A 155 0.81 -9.79 7.47
CA LEU A 155 0.35 -10.33 6.19
C LEU A 155 1.13 -11.56 5.74
N ASP A 156 2.20 -11.92 6.45
CA ASP A 156 3.13 -12.98 6.05
C ASP A 156 2.42 -14.30 5.77
N GLU A 157 1.63 -14.79 6.71
CA GLU A 157 0.93 -16.09 6.55
C GLU A 157 -0.06 -16.07 5.38
N LEU A 158 -0.79 -14.98 5.21
CA LEU A 158 -1.76 -14.86 4.12
C LEU A 158 -1.07 -14.84 2.75
N ILE A 159 0.05 -14.13 2.66
CA ILE A 159 0.85 -14.12 1.43
C ILE A 159 1.32 -15.53 1.11
N GLU A 160 1.84 -16.24 2.10
CA GLU A 160 2.29 -17.63 1.92
C GLU A 160 1.17 -18.51 1.42
N GLU A 161 -0.02 -18.44 2.03
CA GLU A 161 -1.19 -19.20 1.60
C GLU A 161 -1.56 -18.91 0.14
N LEU A 162 -1.58 -17.65 -0.26
CA LEU A 162 -1.93 -17.26 -1.62
C LEU A 162 -0.90 -17.74 -2.65
N LEU A 163 0.37 -17.82 -2.25
CA LEU A 163 1.43 -18.31 -3.12
C LEU A 163 1.34 -19.84 -3.34
N GLU A 164 0.73 -20.55 -2.40
CA GLU A 164 0.55 -22.01 -2.49
C GLU A 164 -0.67 -22.42 -3.34
N GLU A 165 -1.54 -21.49 -3.67
CA GLU A 165 -2.74 -21.76 -4.47
C GLU A 165 -2.44 -22.03 -5.94
#